data_62981e4ee75b4229ff8c857b3de6ff05
#
_entry.id   62981e4ee75b4229ff8c857b3de6ff05
#
_cell.length_a   1.000
_cell.length_b   1.000
_cell.length_c   1.000
_cell.angle_alpha   90.00
_cell.angle_beta   90.00
_cell.angle_gamma   90.00
#
_symmetry.space_group_name_H-M   'P 1'
#
loop_
_entity.id
_entity.type
_entity.pdbx_description
1 polymer ?
#
loop_
_entity_poly.entity_id
_entity_poly.type
_entity_poly.pdbx_seq_one_letter_code
_entity_poly.pdbx_strand_id
1 'polypeptide(L)'
;MFNKKSGPSGRTNKSYKNTSEPLAVQPIVGDGNCLFRALSFAITGDEEQHAVVRSLICDFLESTGHQKAGELRQNKVWGTTTEILAAAEMFQLNVCVWASFGRVHTWHIHKPKGDTATQPVYLENKIGNHFNVVTRV
;
A
#
# COMPACT_ATOMS: atom_id res chain seq x y z
N MET A 1 13.29 10.18 6.11
CA MET A 1 13.04 8.77 5.81
C MET A 1 13.00 8.54 4.31
N PHE A 2 11.90 8.13 3.72
CA PHE A 2 11.80 7.95 2.28
C PHE A 2 11.42 9.24 1.59
N ASN A 3 12.01 9.50 0.42
CA ASN A 3 11.53 10.53 -0.47
C ASN A 3 10.35 9.98 -1.26
N LYS A 4 9.23 10.65 -1.19
CA LYS A 4 8.08 10.25 -1.98
C LYS A 4 8.32 10.51 -3.44
N LYS A 5 8.06 9.49 -4.25
CA LYS A 5 8.05 9.67 -5.68
C LYS A 5 6.77 10.37 -6.09
N SER A 6 6.85 11.29 -7.03
CA SER A 6 5.66 11.86 -7.64
C SER A 6 4.89 10.75 -8.36
N GLY A 7 3.64 10.57 -7.98
CA GLY A 7 2.75 9.64 -8.62
C GLY A 7 1.73 10.37 -9.49
N PRO A 8 0.63 9.72 -9.84
CA PRO A 8 -0.45 10.34 -10.60
C PRO A 8 -1.25 11.33 -9.77
N SER A 9 -0.59 12.10 -8.95
CA SER A 9 -1.20 12.85 -7.87
C SER A 9 -2.04 14.04 -8.31
N GLY A 10 -1.83 14.57 -9.49
CA GLY A 10 -2.54 15.77 -9.94
C GLY A 10 -4.04 15.60 -10.11
N ARG A 11 -4.55 14.37 -10.09
CA ARG A 11 -5.97 14.09 -10.32
C ARG A 11 -6.61 13.29 -9.21
N THR A 12 -5.96 13.16 -8.13
CA THR A 12 -6.18 12.08 -7.19
C THR A 12 -7.48 12.16 -6.43
N ASN A 13 -7.82 13.33 -5.91
CA ASN A 13 -8.97 13.45 -5.02
C ASN A 13 -10.29 13.19 -5.73
N LYS A 14 -10.29 13.23 -7.04
CA LYS A 14 -11.49 12.92 -7.83
C LYS A 14 -11.46 11.49 -8.34
N SER A 15 -10.30 11.01 -8.81
CA SER A 15 -10.24 9.75 -9.54
C SER A 15 -10.49 8.54 -8.66
N TYR A 16 -10.01 8.48 -7.44
CA TYR A 16 -10.23 7.31 -6.62
C TYR A 16 -11.66 7.18 -6.12
N LYS A 17 -12.47 8.22 -6.21
CA LYS A 17 -13.89 8.16 -5.88
C LYS A 17 -14.74 7.60 -7.01
N ASN A 18 -14.17 7.51 -8.18
CA ASN A 18 -14.82 6.92 -9.33
C ASN A 18 -14.51 5.43 -9.40
N THR A 19 -15.26 4.72 -10.23
CA THR A 19 -15.08 3.29 -10.43
C THR A 19 -14.12 2.96 -11.55
N SER A 20 -13.36 3.92 -12.03
CA SER A 20 -12.45 3.73 -13.15
C SER A 20 -11.32 2.79 -12.80
N GLU A 21 -11.06 1.82 -13.68
CA GLU A 21 -9.95 0.89 -13.52
C GLU A 21 -8.60 1.60 -13.60
N PRO A 22 -7.55 0.97 -13.05
CA PRO A 22 -6.18 1.43 -13.29
C PRO A 22 -5.85 1.50 -14.78
N LEU A 23 -5.21 2.60 -15.19
CA LEU A 23 -4.81 2.79 -16.58
C LEU A 23 -3.41 2.23 -16.87
N ALA A 24 -2.54 2.20 -15.88
CA ALA A 24 -1.20 1.64 -16.02
C ALA A 24 -0.77 1.05 -14.68
N VAL A 25 -0.08 -0.09 -14.75
CA VAL A 25 0.34 -0.86 -13.58
C VAL A 25 1.81 -1.21 -13.72
N GLN A 26 2.56 -1.00 -12.64
CA GLN A 26 3.93 -1.48 -12.52
C GLN A 26 3.88 -2.86 -11.85
N PRO A 27 4.26 -3.93 -12.57
CA PRO A 27 4.32 -5.26 -11.95
C PRO A 27 5.36 -5.30 -10.83
N ILE A 28 5.02 -5.99 -9.78
CA ILE A 28 5.89 -6.19 -8.61
C ILE A 28 6.23 -7.67 -8.50
N VAL A 29 7.42 -7.99 -8.03
CA VAL A 29 7.85 -9.37 -7.87
C VAL A 29 6.83 -10.14 -7.02
N GLY A 30 6.40 -11.31 -7.53
CA GLY A 30 5.36 -12.11 -6.90
C GLY A 30 5.92 -13.07 -5.86
N ASP A 31 6.31 -12.55 -4.72
CA ASP A 31 6.73 -13.34 -3.57
C ASP A 31 5.95 -12.89 -2.31
N GLY A 32 6.24 -13.47 -1.17
CA GLY A 32 5.56 -13.12 0.08
C GLY A 32 5.81 -11.69 0.55
N ASN A 33 6.68 -10.95 -0.12
CA ASN A 33 6.99 -9.55 0.19
C ASN A 33 6.24 -8.55 -0.69
N CYS A 34 5.33 -9.00 -1.55
CA CYS A 34 4.77 -8.14 -2.62
C CYS A 34 4.08 -6.88 -2.09
N LEU A 35 3.35 -6.94 -0.98
CA LEU A 35 2.75 -5.73 -0.41
C LEU A 35 3.83 -4.72 -0.02
N PHE A 36 4.87 -5.19 0.67
CA PHE A 36 5.95 -4.31 1.13
C PHE A 36 6.79 -3.81 -0.03
N ARG A 37 6.98 -4.63 -1.07
CA ARG A 37 7.61 -4.21 -2.31
C ARG A 37 6.79 -3.14 -3.01
N ALA A 38 5.47 -3.31 -3.08
CA ALA A 38 4.58 -2.33 -3.71
C ALA A 38 4.59 -1.00 -2.94
N LEU A 39 4.52 -1.05 -1.62
CA LEU A 39 4.61 0.15 -0.79
C LEU A 39 5.96 0.84 -0.96
N SER A 40 7.05 0.06 -0.97
CA SER A 40 8.40 0.60 -1.20
C SER A 40 8.46 1.33 -2.55
N PHE A 41 7.98 0.68 -3.61
CA PHE A 41 7.99 1.30 -4.94
C PHE A 41 7.12 2.57 -4.98
N ALA A 42 5.93 2.53 -4.40
CA ALA A 42 5.03 3.67 -4.40
C ALA A 42 5.62 4.87 -3.65
N ILE A 43 6.38 4.62 -2.60
CA ILE A 43 6.95 5.67 -1.75
C ILE A 43 8.30 6.16 -2.29
N THR A 44 9.16 5.24 -2.74
CA THR A 44 10.56 5.56 -3.09
C THR A 44 10.88 5.43 -4.57
N GLY A 45 10.06 4.73 -5.34
CA GLY A 45 10.37 4.38 -6.72
C GLY A 45 11.20 3.12 -6.87
N ASP A 46 11.49 2.41 -5.78
CA ASP A 46 12.34 1.23 -5.76
C ASP A 46 11.72 0.17 -4.84
N GLU A 47 11.41 -1.00 -5.38
CA GLU A 47 10.81 -2.08 -4.59
C GLU A 47 11.80 -2.82 -3.68
N GLU A 48 13.09 -2.56 -3.82
CA GLU A 48 14.12 -3.25 -3.04
C GLU A 48 14.20 -2.80 -1.59
N GLN A 49 13.56 -1.68 -1.23
CA GLN A 49 13.50 -1.22 0.16
C GLN A 49 12.38 -1.92 0.96
N HIS A 50 11.83 -3.01 0.45
CA HIS A 50 10.70 -3.70 1.10
C HIS A 50 11.01 -4.17 2.51
N ALA A 51 12.24 -4.61 2.78
CA ALA A 51 12.62 -5.06 4.12
C ALA A 51 12.61 -3.91 5.14
N VAL A 52 13.03 -2.73 4.72
CA VAL A 52 12.97 -1.52 5.56
C VAL A 52 11.52 -1.13 5.82
N VAL A 53 10.68 -1.15 4.79
CA VAL A 53 9.24 -0.85 4.93
C VAL A 53 8.58 -1.83 5.89
N ARG A 54 8.85 -3.13 5.73
CA ARG A 54 8.33 -4.16 6.63
C ARG A 54 8.74 -3.88 8.07
N SER A 55 10.02 -3.60 8.28
CA SER A 55 10.54 -3.34 9.62
C SER A 55 9.87 -2.13 10.27
N LEU A 56 9.72 -1.04 9.53
CA LEU A 56 9.08 0.18 10.03
C LEU A 56 7.61 -0.06 10.40
N ILE A 57 6.88 -0.79 9.55
CA ILE A 57 5.48 -1.12 9.81
C ILE A 57 5.37 -2.01 11.05
N CYS A 58 6.26 -3.00 11.18
CA CYS A 58 6.26 -3.88 12.34
C CYS A 58 6.60 -3.13 13.62
N ASP A 59 7.54 -2.19 13.58
CA ASP A 59 7.87 -1.34 14.72
C ASP A 59 6.65 -0.53 15.17
N PHE A 60 5.93 0.02 14.22
CA PHE A 60 4.69 0.75 14.51
C PHE A 60 3.64 -0.15 15.16
N LEU A 61 3.39 -1.31 14.57
CA LEU A 61 2.40 -2.25 15.10
C LEU A 61 2.76 -2.72 16.49
N GLU A 62 4.05 -2.99 16.73
CA GLU A 62 4.55 -3.38 18.04
C GLU A 62 4.32 -2.27 19.06
N SER A 63 4.58 -1.02 18.69
CA SER A 63 4.37 0.13 19.57
C SER A 63 2.92 0.33 19.94
N THR A 64 1.98 -0.14 19.10
CA THR A 64 0.54 -0.08 19.36
C THR A 64 0.00 -1.34 20.03
N GLY A 65 0.87 -2.28 20.37
CA GLY A 65 0.49 -3.52 21.06
C GLY A 65 -0.10 -4.60 20.16
N HIS A 66 0.16 -4.55 18.85
CA HIS A 66 -0.37 -5.54 17.92
C HIS A 66 0.35 -6.89 18.11
N GLN A 67 -0.41 -7.94 18.38
CA GLN A 67 0.14 -9.24 18.78
C GLN A 67 0.92 -9.95 17.68
N LYS A 68 0.63 -9.67 16.40
CA LYS A 68 1.25 -10.37 15.28
C LYS A 68 2.50 -9.70 14.74
N ALA A 69 2.97 -8.62 15.37
CA ALA A 69 4.12 -7.87 14.87
C ALA A 69 5.36 -8.74 14.69
N GLY A 70 5.62 -9.63 15.63
CA GLY A 70 6.78 -10.54 15.56
C GLY A 70 6.73 -11.48 14.38
N GLU A 71 5.56 -12.04 14.09
CA GLU A 71 5.36 -12.90 12.92
C GLU A 71 5.52 -12.13 11.62
N LEU A 72 4.98 -10.92 11.57
CA LEU A 72 5.03 -10.08 10.39
C LEU A 72 6.43 -9.57 10.05
N ARG A 73 7.36 -9.62 11.00
CA ARG A 73 8.75 -9.23 10.73
C ARG A 73 9.46 -10.23 9.82
N GLN A 74 8.94 -11.43 9.71
CA GLN A 74 9.60 -12.48 8.96
C GLN A 74 9.51 -12.23 7.46
N ASN A 75 10.62 -12.47 6.77
CA ASN A 75 10.68 -12.37 5.32
C ASN A 75 9.62 -13.28 4.68
N LYS A 76 8.95 -12.78 3.66
CA LYS A 76 7.92 -13.50 2.88
C LYS A 76 6.62 -13.82 3.62
N VAL A 77 6.42 -13.33 4.82
CA VAL A 77 5.10 -13.38 5.44
C VAL A 77 4.23 -12.31 4.80
N TRP A 78 3.08 -12.72 4.30
CA TRP A 78 2.20 -11.82 3.54
C TRP A 78 1.63 -10.70 4.39
N GLY A 79 1.62 -9.49 3.82
CA GLY A 79 0.93 -8.37 4.42
C GLY A 79 -0.57 -8.41 4.14
N THR A 80 -1.31 -7.80 5.04
CA THR A 80 -2.78 -7.76 5.00
C THR A 80 -3.28 -6.33 5.14
N THR A 81 -4.59 -6.17 5.28
CA THR A 81 -5.21 -4.86 5.53
C THR A 81 -4.63 -4.16 6.77
N THR A 82 -4.26 -4.93 7.79
CA THR A 82 -3.63 -4.36 9.00
C THR A 82 -2.36 -3.58 8.66
N GLU A 83 -1.50 -4.14 7.81
CA GLU A 83 -0.26 -3.49 7.40
C GLU A 83 -0.51 -2.32 6.46
N ILE A 84 -1.54 -2.40 5.63
CA ILE A 84 -1.94 -1.28 4.77
C ILE A 84 -2.39 -0.09 5.64
N LEU A 85 -3.21 -0.34 6.64
CA LEU A 85 -3.65 0.72 7.56
C LEU A 85 -2.50 1.29 8.37
N ALA A 86 -1.58 0.42 8.81
CA ALA A 86 -0.38 0.88 9.52
C ALA A 86 0.47 1.79 8.61
N ALA A 87 0.65 1.40 7.35
CA ALA A 87 1.40 2.22 6.40
C ALA A 87 0.71 3.57 6.17
N ALA A 88 -0.61 3.58 6.03
CA ALA A 88 -1.37 4.82 5.88
C ALA A 88 -1.10 5.76 7.05
N GLU A 89 -1.15 5.24 8.26
CA GLU A 89 -0.94 6.03 9.48
C GLU A 89 0.49 6.54 9.59
N MET A 90 1.47 5.65 9.41
CA MET A 90 2.88 5.99 9.58
C MET A 90 3.38 6.98 8.56
N PHE A 91 3.04 6.76 7.30
CA PHE A 91 3.57 7.55 6.19
C PHE A 91 2.62 8.69 5.81
N GLN A 92 1.50 8.82 6.51
CA GLN A 92 0.47 9.83 6.25
C GLN A 92 0.02 9.81 4.79
N LEU A 93 -0.42 8.63 4.36
CA LEU A 93 -0.84 8.38 2.99
C LEU A 93 -2.27 7.88 2.95
N ASN A 94 -2.98 8.25 1.89
CA ASN A 94 -4.17 7.52 1.49
C ASN A 94 -3.72 6.36 0.61
N VAL A 95 -3.85 5.14 1.12
CA VAL A 95 -3.49 3.94 0.36
C VAL A 95 -4.75 3.45 -0.34
N CYS A 96 -4.81 3.65 -1.64
CA CYS A 96 -5.96 3.31 -2.48
C CYS A 96 -5.67 1.99 -3.17
N VAL A 97 -6.49 0.99 -2.91
CA VAL A 97 -6.28 -0.36 -3.43
C VAL A 97 -7.43 -0.74 -4.36
N TRP A 98 -7.10 -1.02 -5.61
CA TRP A 98 -8.03 -1.58 -6.58
C TRP A 98 -8.14 -3.08 -6.33
N ALA A 99 -9.28 -3.52 -5.85
CA ALA A 99 -9.45 -4.91 -5.46
C ALA A 99 -10.85 -5.40 -5.75
N SER A 100 -10.95 -6.70 -5.90
CA SER A 100 -12.22 -7.40 -6.08
C SER A 100 -12.92 -7.56 -4.73
N PHE A 101 -14.20 -7.23 -4.70
CA PHE A 101 -15.09 -7.55 -3.60
C PHE A 101 -16.27 -8.30 -4.19
N GLY A 102 -16.22 -9.62 -4.09
CA GLY A 102 -17.14 -10.47 -4.81
C GLY A 102 -16.89 -10.38 -6.31
N ARG A 103 -17.89 -9.96 -7.08
CA ARG A 103 -17.78 -9.80 -8.54
C ARG A 103 -17.44 -8.37 -8.97
N VAL A 104 -17.34 -7.45 -8.02
CA VAL A 104 -17.13 -6.05 -8.31
C VAL A 104 -15.70 -5.66 -7.97
N HIS A 105 -15.03 -4.99 -8.91
CA HIS A 105 -13.76 -4.35 -8.63
C HIS A 105 -14.02 -2.89 -8.29
N THR A 106 -13.40 -2.41 -7.23
CA THR A 106 -13.55 -1.03 -6.82
C THR A 106 -12.32 -0.57 -6.03
N TRP A 107 -12.21 0.74 -5.85
CA TRP A 107 -11.16 1.31 -5.03
C TRP A 107 -11.54 1.23 -3.56
N HIS A 108 -10.65 0.66 -2.77
CA HIS A 108 -10.72 0.65 -1.31
C HIS A 108 -9.70 1.63 -0.78
N ILE A 109 -10.16 2.61 -0.02
CA ILE A 109 -9.30 3.70 0.45
C ILE A 109 -8.99 3.49 1.92
N HIS A 110 -7.71 3.35 2.23
CA HIS A 110 -7.21 3.20 3.60
C HIS A 110 -6.56 4.52 4.01
N LYS A 111 -7.15 5.18 4.98
CA LYS A 111 -6.74 6.52 5.41
C LYS A 111 -6.09 6.49 6.78
N PRO A 112 -5.17 7.41 7.08
CA PRO A 112 -4.71 7.59 8.44
C PRO A 112 -5.84 8.13 9.32
N LYS A 113 -5.72 7.94 10.62
CA LYS A 113 -6.65 8.50 11.58
C LYS A 113 -6.65 10.02 11.46
N GLY A 114 -7.84 10.62 11.58
CA GLY A 114 -7.97 12.06 11.47
C GLY A 114 -7.93 12.59 10.04
N ASP A 115 -7.87 11.72 9.06
CA ASP A 115 -7.89 12.11 7.64
C ASP A 115 -6.83 13.16 7.30
N THR A 116 -5.61 12.94 7.80
CA THR A 116 -4.50 13.90 7.73
C THR A 116 -3.58 13.68 6.53
N ALA A 117 -3.86 12.69 5.69
CA ALA A 117 -3.01 12.37 4.57
C ALA A 117 -3.00 13.47 3.52
N THR A 118 -1.81 13.77 3.00
CA THR A 118 -1.62 14.79 1.98
C THR A 118 -1.48 14.22 0.57
N GLN A 119 -1.17 12.93 0.45
CA GLN A 119 -0.95 12.29 -0.85
C GLN A 119 -1.48 10.88 -0.88
N PRO A 120 -2.00 10.44 -2.04
CA PRO A 120 -2.38 9.06 -2.25
C PRO A 120 -1.23 8.24 -2.83
N VAL A 121 -1.29 6.93 -2.58
CA VAL A 121 -0.60 5.93 -3.39
C VAL A 121 -1.63 4.94 -3.88
N TYR A 122 -1.39 4.35 -5.03
CA TYR A 122 -2.35 3.47 -5.69
C TYR A 122 -1.76 2.10 -5.89
N LEU A 123 -2.45 1.09 -5.39
CA LEU A 123 -2.05 -0.31 -5.52
C LEU A 123 -3.17 -1.09 -6.20
N GLU A 124 -2.79 -2.21 -6.82
CA GLU A 124 -3.72 -3.19 -7.34
C GLU A 124 -3.54 -4.48 -6.56
N ASN A 125 -4.62 -5.04 -6.04
CA ASN A 125 -4.60 -6.35 -5.39
C ASN A 125 -5.21 -7.37 -6.34
N LYS A 126 -4.38 -8.29 -6.84
CA LYS A 126 -4.81 -9.35 -7.75
C LYS A 126 -5.03 -10.64 -6.98
N ILE A 127 -6.21 -11.21 -7.15
CA ILE A 127 -6.57 -12.55 -6.62
C ILE A 127 -6.32 -12.64 -5.10
N GLY A 128 -6.52 -11.53 -4.40
CA GLY A 128 -6.50 -11.49 -2.94
C GLY A 128 -5.14 -11.39 -2.28
N ASN A 129 -4.05 -11.73 -2.94
CA ASN A 129 -2.76 -11.82 -2.26
C ASN A 129 -1.56 -11.23 -3.01
N HIS A 130 -1.70 -10.84 -4.27
CA HIS A 130 -0.61 -10.21 -5.00
C HIS A 130 -0.88 -8.72 -5.18
N PHE A 131 0.13 -7.89 -4.92
CA PHE A 131 0.03 -6.44 -5.05
C PHE A 131 0.96 -5.94 -6.13
N ASN A 132 0.43 -5.10 -6.99
CA ASN A 132 1.19 -4.30 -7.93
C ASN A 132 0.98 -2.81 -7.63
N VAL A 133 1.79 -1.96 -8.23
CA VAL A 133 1.62 -0.50 -8.09
C VAL A 133 0.87 0.03 -9.29
N VAL A 134 -0.15 0.85 -9.05
CA VAL A 134 -0.85 1.55 -10.12
C VAL A 134 -0.13 2.87 -10.34
N THR A 135 0.39 3.05 -11.55
CA THR A 135 1.17 4.23 -11.91
C THR A 135 0.33 5.30 -12.61
N ARG A 136 -0.88 4.94 -13.05
CA ARG A 136 -1.81 5.88 -13.68
C ARG A 136 -3.24 5.45 -13.44
N VAL A 137 -4.04 6.38 -12.98
CA VAL A 137 -5.47 6.18 -12.73
C VAL A 137 -6.34 6.91 -13.73
#